data_1ce87162fb63829f24250f895dfdaab9
#
_entry.id   1ce87162fb63829f24250f895dfdaab9
#
_cell.length_a   1.000
_cell.length_b   1.000
_cell.length_c   1.000
_cell.angle_alpha   90.00
_cell.angle_beta   90.00
_cell.angle_gamma   90.00
#
_symmetry.space_group_name_H-M   'P 1'
#
loop_
_entity.id
_entity.type
_entity.pdbx_description
1 polymer ?
#
loop_
_entity_poly.entity_id
_entity_poly.type
_entity_poly.pdbx_seq_one_letter_code
_entity_poly.pdbx_strand_id
1 'polypeptide(L)'
;MRKEARAMGARFKTEGITLKKGDLIMALTSNQHVLDWVKEMEELMTPDKTIWIDGSEGQLRALREQAFATGELTELNQEELPGCVLHHTAKNDVARVEDRTFICTSNKADDCMMVNWMDPNEMKAKLLPLYKNVMAGRTMYVIPYCMGPIGSPFSKVGVEVTDSIYVVLNMDIMTRVGVKALRQLGDSNDFVRGQHARADIDPENRYIVQFPEDNAIWSINSGYGGNVLLGKKCFALRIASYQGYKEGWMAEHMLILGIEDPQGNVDYITAAFPSACGKNQPGHAHPARSVCQAGLQGVDGGRRYRLDAHWRRWPSVCHQPGERLLRRGSRHQREIQPQRPAHHDEGYHFHQRCA
;
A
#
# COMPACT_ATOMS: atom_id res chain seq x y z
N MET A 1 -9.56 46.96 -5.36
CA MET A 1 -9.17 45.77 -4.59
C MET A 1 -8.99 44.55 -5.51
N ARG A 2 -8.06 44.59 -6.45
CA ARG A 2 -7.68 43.46 -7.36
C ARG A 2 -6.20 43.51 -7.76
N LYS A 3 -5.32 44.09 -6.98
CA LYS A 3 -3.90 44.31 -7.29
C LYS A 3 -2.90 43.81 -6.23
N GLU A 4 -3.32 43.18 -5.13
CA GLU A 4 -2.40 42.79 -4.05
C GLU A 4 -2.22 41.24 -3.87
N ALA A 5 -2.80 40.43 -4.73
CA ALA A 5 -2.66 38.96 -4.69
C ALA A 5 -1.53 38.39 -5.61
N ARG A 6 -0.58 39.23 -6.04
CA ARG A 6 0.45 38.84 -7.04
C ARG A 6 1.90 38.86 -6.52
N ALA A 7 2.13 38.97 -5.23
CA ALA A 7 3.48 39.16 -4.68
C ALA A 7 3.87 38.18 -3.57
N MET A 8 3.52 36.91 -3.65
CA MET A 8 4.15 35.85 -2.81
C MET A 8 4.40 34.57 -3.59
N GLY A 9 4.87 34.70 -4.82
CA GLY A 9 5.56 33.64 -5.54
C GLY A 9 7.03 33.63 -5.14
N ALA A 10 7.36 33.05 -3.98
CA ALA A 10 8.75 32.80 -3.62
C ALA A 10 9.33 31.82 -4.65
N ARG A 11 10.10 32.34 -5.60
CA ARG A 11 11.00 31.58 -6.46
C ARG A 11 12.02 30.88 -5.56
N PHE A 12 11.81 29.61 -5.26
CA PHE A 12 12.92 28.75 -4.87
C PHE A 12 13.79 28.52 -6.11
N LYS A 13 14.77 29.37 -6.28
CA LYS A 13 15.94 29.05 -7.12
C LYS A 13 16.69 27.93 -6.43
N THR A 14 16.64 26.73 -6.99
CA THR A 14 17.56 25.65 -6.70
C THR A 14 18.92 25.99 -7.33
N GLU A 15 19.65 26.88 -6.67
CA GLU A 15 21.09 27.03 -6.92
C GLU A 15 21.80 25.93 -6.13
N GLY A 16 22.25 24.89 -6.84
CA GLY A 16 23.45 24.06 -6.60
C GLY A 16 23.86 23.71 -5.17
N ILE A 17 22.93 23.47 -4.23
CA ILE A 17 23.30 22.91 -2.92
C ILE A 17 23.34 21.39 -3.09
N THR A 18 24.53 20.85 -3.29
CA THR A 18 24.81 19.42 -3.19
C THR A 18 24.77 19.05 -1.70
N LEU A 19 23.59 18.76 -1.19
CA LEU A 19 23.46 18.23 0.17
C LEU A 19 24.13 16.85 0.23
N LYS A 20 24.98 16.64 1.22
CA LYS A 20 25.54 15.31 1.47
C LYS A 20 24.43 14.35 1.86
N LYS A 21 24.58 13.05 1.55
CA LYS A 21 23.58 11.99 1.84
C LYS A 21 23.03 12.10 3.28
N GLY A 22 23.88 12.38 4.27
CA GLY A 22 23.49 12.55 5.67
C GLY A 22 22.58 13.75 5.93
N ASP A 23 22.84 14.89 5.27
CA ASP A 23 22.06 16.12 5.48
C ASP A 23 20.61 15.98 4.96
N LEU A 24 20.42 15.24 3.85
CA LEU A 24 19.08 14.98 3.29
C LEU A 24 18.26 14.05 4.20
N ILE A 25 18.89 13.01 4.74
CA ILE A 25 18.23 12.05 5.64
C ILE A 25 17.80 12.77 6.93
N MET A 26 18.67 13.58 7.53
CA MET A 26 18.35 14.37 8.72
C MET A 26 17.22 15.38 8.47
N ALA A 27 17.04 15.83 7.22
CA ALA A 27 15.92 16.70 6.86
C ALA A 27 14.58 15.97 6.81
N LEU A 28 14.56 14.64 6.59
CA LEU A 28 13.33 13.86 6.55
C LEU A 28 12.88 13.36 7.92
N THR A 29 13.81 12.91 8.77
CA THR A 29 13.53 12.44 10.13
C THR A 29 14.75 12.53 11.03
N SER A 30 14.51 12.80 12.32
CA SER A 30 15.47 12.67 13.42
C SER A 30 15.25 11.41 14.26
N ASN A 31 14.25 10.61 13.93
CA ASN A 31 13.93 9.40 14.69
C ASN A 31 15.05 8.37 14.57
N GLN A 32 15.77 8.18 15.67
CA GLN A 32 16.96 7.32 15.69
C GLN A 32 16.61 5.84 15.44
N HIS A 33 15.44 5.38 15.92
CA HIS A 33 15.00 3.99 15.70
C HIS A 33 14.80 3.67 14.21
N VAL A 34 14.28 4.64 13.45
CA VAL A 34 14.13 4.49 12.01
C VAL A 34 15.47 4.51 11.30
N LEU A 35 16.34 5.44 11.68
CA LEU A 35 17.69 5.58 11.10
C LEU A 35 18.54 4.35 11.36
N ASP A 36 18.55 3.83 12.57
CA ASP A 36 19.30 2.63 12.96
C ASP A 36 18.82 1.40 12.18
N TRP A 37 17.50 1.21 12.09
CA TRP A 37 16.96 0.10 11.34
C TRP A 37 17.27 0.19 9.83
N VAL A 38 17.16 1.37 9.22
CA VAL A 38 17.51 1.53 7.80
C VAL A 38 19.00 1.26 7.58
N LYS A 39 19.86 1.69 8.49
CA LYS A 39 21.30 1.40 8.44
C LYS A 39 21.58 -0.11 8.55
N GLU A 40 20.90 -0.82 9.44
CA GLU A 40 20.97 -2.28 9.52
C GLU A 40 20.58 -2.95 8.18
N MET A 41 19.55 -2.44 7.50
CA MET A 41 19.15 -2.93 6.19
C MET A 41 20.19 -2.61 5.10
N GLU A 42 20.82 -1.43 5.14
CA GLU A 42 21.92 -1.08 4.24
C GLU A 42 23.13 -2.02 4.42
N GLU A 43 23.48 -2.34 5.66
CA GLU A 43 24.58 -3.25 5.99
C GLU A 43 24.28 -4.70 5.57
N LEU A 44 23.03 -5.15 5.74
CA LEU A 44 22.62 -6.50 5.38
C LEU A 44 22.52 -6.71 3.86
N MET A 45 21.84 -5.78 3.18
CA MET A 45 21.48 -5.94 1.77
C MET A 45 22.45 -5.30 0.79
N THR A 46 23.36 -4.42 1.27
CA THR A 46 24.44 -3.75 0.53
C THR A 46 24.00 -3.08 -0.78
N PRO A 47 22.99 -2.18 -0.78
CA PRO A 47 22.57 -1.48 -1.97
C PRO A 47 23.65 -0.49 -2.45
N ASP A 48 23.76 -0.30 -3.77
CA ASP A 48 24.64 0.72 -4.37
C ASP A 48 24.19 2.14 -3.98
N LYS A 49 22.89 2.31 -3.81
CA LYS A 49 22.27 3.59 -3.48
C LYS A 49 21.03 3.40 -2.62
N THR A 50 20.86 4.28 -1.63
CA THR A 50 19.61 4.39 -0.85
C THR A 50 18.90 5.70 -1.17
N ILE A 51 17.60 5.60 -1.51
CA ILE A 51 16.75 6.75 -1.80
C ILE A 51 15.59 6.76 -0.80
N TRP A 52 15.47 7.83 -0.05
CA TRP A 52 14.33 8.06 0.83
C TRP A 52 13.19 8.69 0.05
N ILE A 53 11.99 8.15 0.23
CA ILE A 53 10.78 8.64 -0.42
C ILE A 53 10.15 9.71 0.46
N ASP A 54 10.17 10.94 -0.03
CA ASP A 54 9.63 12.12 0.65
C ASP A 54 8.12 12.32 0.42
N GLY A 55 7.57 11.64 -0.59
CA GLY A 55 6.17 11.72 -0.99
C GLY A 55 5.83 12.95 -1.82
N SER A 56 6.84 13.66 -2.37
CA SER A 56 6.62 14.78 -3.27
C SER A 56 6.20 14.31 -4.68
N GLU A 57 5.31 15.06 -5.33
CA GLU A 57 4.88 14.75 -6.70
C GLU A 57 6.06 14.75 -7.69
N GLY A 58 7.06 15.62 -7.46
CA GLY A 58 8.25 15.70 -8.29
C GLY A 58 9.08 14.41 -8.25
N GLN A 59 9.33 13.88 -7.04
CA GLN A 59 10.06 12.63 -6.86
C GLN A 59 9.29 11.45 -7.46
N LEU A 60 8.00 11.36 -7.18
CA LEU A 60 7.15 10.27 -7.68
C LEU A 60 7.01 10.29 -9.20
N ARG A 61 6.98 11.47 -9.82
CA ARG A 61 6.97 11.62 -11.28
C ARG A 61 8.28 11.11 -11.87
N ALA A 62 9.43 11.54 -11.34
CA ALA A 62 10.73 11.09 -11.81
C ALA A 62 10.89 9.55 -11.69
N LEU A 63 10.41 8.96 -10.60
CA LEU A 63 10.40 7.50 -10.42
C LEU A 63 9.49 6.80 -11.43
N ARG A 64 8.34 7.39 -11.78
CA ARG A 64 7.45 6.86 -12.82
C ARG A 64 8.12 6.88 -14.19
N GLU A 65 8.76 7.99 -14.55
CA GLU A 65 9.51 8.11 -15.79
C GLU A 65 10.64 7.07 -15.84
N GLN A 66 11.35 6.87 -14.74
CA GLN A 66 12.35 5.81 -14.62
C GLN A 66 11.75 4.42 -14.80
N ALA A 67 10.59 4.14 -14.20
CA ALA A 67 9.93 2.83 -14.32
C ALA A 67 9.48 2.53 -15.76
N PHE A 68 9.07 3.53 -16.53
CA PHE A 68 8.81 3.38 -17.97
C PHE A 68 10.11 3.13 -18.74
N ALA A 69 11.17 3.87 -18.45
CA ALA A 69 12.45 3.71 -19.13
C ALA A 69 13.08 2.34 -18.89
N THR A 70 12.88 1.75 -17.71
CA THR A 70 13.40 0.40 -17.37
C THR A 70 12.46 -0.74 -17.77
N GLY A 71 11.23 -0.44 -18.23
CA GLY A 71 10.21 -1.43 -18.58
C GLY A 71 9.54 -2.06 -17.35
N GLU A 72 9.75 -1.55 -16.15
CA GLU A 72 9.04 -1.99 -14.94
C GLU A 72 7.54 -1.64 -15.00
N LEU A 73 7.21 -0.55 -15.71
CA LEU A 73 5.86 -0.15 -16.07
C LEU A 73 5.72 0.00 -17.59
N THR A 74 4.56 -0.39 -18.11
CA THR A 74 4.17 -0.17 -19.49
C THR A 74 2.95 0.74 -19.54
N GLU A 75 3.00 1.77 -20.39
CA GLU A 75 1.87 2.65 -20.58
C GLU A 75 0.79 1.95 -21.43
N LEU A 76 -0.46 2.03 -20.96
CA LEU A 76 -1.61 1.52 -21.72
C LEU A 76 -2.13 2.58 -22.70
N ASN A 77 -3.10 2.22 -23.55
CA ASN A 77 -3.76 3.16 -24.43
C ASN A 77 -4.40 4.31 -23.65
N GLN A 78 -3.82 5.48 -23.70
CA GLN A 78 -4.22 6.66 -22.91
C GLN A 78 -5.51 7.31 -23.43
N GLU A 79 -5.96 7.02 -24.65
CA GLU A 79 -7.24 7.48 -25.16
C GLU A 79 -8.39 6.69 -24.54
N GLU A 80 -8.22 5.38 -24.35
CA GLU A 80 -9.22 4.49 -23.75
C GLU A 80 -9.11 4.41 -22.24
N LEU A 81 -7.88 4.41 -21.71
CA LEU A 81 -7.54 4.21 -20.30
C LEU A 81 -6.62 5.33 -19.79
N PRO A 82 -7.10 6.56 -19.68
CA PRO A 82 -6.26 7.70 -19.26
C PRO A 82 -5.62 7.48 -17.89
N GLY A 83 -4.29 7.63 -17.82
CA GLY A 83 -3.51 7.47 -16.59
C GLY A 83 -3.30 6.02 -16.14
N CYS A 84 -3.73 5.03 -16.92
CA CYS A 84 -3.53 3.62 -16.61
C CYS A 84 -2.18 3.13 -17.10
N VAL A 85 -1.55 2.29 -16.27
CA VAL A 85 -0.29 1.63 -16.56
C VAL A 85 -0.37 0.15 -16.22
N LEU A 86 0.42 -0.67 -16.89
CA LEU A 86 0.53 -2.11 -16.64
C LEU A 86 1.87 -2.41 -15.96
N HIS A 87 1.82 -3.17 -14.90
CA HIS A 87 2.97 -3.88 -14.35
C HIS A 87 2.77 -5.39 -14.53
N HIS A 88 3.81 -6.06 -15.00
CA HIS A 88 3.80 -7.49 -15.25
C HIS A 88 4.89 -8.19 -14.45
N THR A 89 4.52 -9.20 -13.69
CA THR A 89 5.46 -10.04 -12.95
C THR A 89 5.80 -11.31 -13.73
N ALA A 90 6.79 -12.07 -13.27
CA ALA A 90 7.10 -13.37 -13.87
C ALA A 90 5.93 -14.36 -13.73
N LYS A 91 5.79 -15.32 -14.66
CA LYS A 91 4.68 -16.29 -14.67
C LYS A 91 4.55 -17.10 -13.39
N ASN A 92 5.68 -17.39 -12.73
CA ASN A 92 5.73 -18.11 -11.46
C ASN A 92 5.60 -17.24 -10.22
N ASP A 93 5.38 -15.91 -10.39
CA ASP A 93 5.19 -14.96 -9.31
C ASP A 93 3.70 -14.62 -9.17
N VAL A 94 2.99 -15.43 -8.42
CA VAL A 94 1.53 -15.43 -8.34
C VAL A 94 1.01 -14.79 -7.06
N ALA A 95 -0.29 -14.46 -7.06
CA ALA A 95 -0.97 -13.77 -5.95
C ALA A 95 -0.99 -14.55 -4.64
N ARG A 96 -1.05 -15.87 -4.72
CA ARG A 96 -1.18 -16.75 -3.58
C ARG A 96 0.00 -17.70 -3.54
N VAL A 97 0.85 -17.51 -2.55
CA VAL A 97 2.00 -18.37 -2.24
C VAL A 97 1.74 -18.89 -0.83
N GLU A 98 0.67 -19.66 -0.65
CA GLU A 98 0.19 -20.09 0.67
C GLU A 98 1.21 -20.97 1.37
N ASP A 99 1.88 -21.85 0.64
CA ASP A 99 2.95 -22.74 1.10
C ASP A 99 4.23 -22.00 1.52
N ARG A 100 4.41 -20.76 1.09
CA ARG A 100 5.58 -19.89 1.37
C ARG A 100 5.23 -18.67 2.23
N THR A 101 4.00 -18.61 2.74
CA THR A 101 3.55 -17.52 3.61
C THR A 101 3.46 -17.99 5.05
N PHE A 102 4.13 -17.27 5.96
CA PHE A 102 4.27 -17.66 7.36
C PHE A 102 3.93 -16.54 8.32
N ILE A 103 3.42 -16.91 9.48
CA ILE A 103 3.41 -16.10 10.69
C ILE A 103 4.34 -16.77 11.71
N CYS A 104 5.20 -15.98 12.32
CA CYS A 104 6.23 -16.45 13.23
C CYS A 104 6.04 -15.77 14.59
N THR A 105 5.49 -16.53 15.54
CA THR A 105 5.23 -16.11 16.90
C THR A 105 5.96 -17.05 17.86
N SER A 106 6.39 -16.56 19.01
CA SER A 106 7.05 -17.35 20.04
C SER A 106 6.13 -18.45 20.59
N ASN A 107 4.82 -18.19 20.61
CA ASN A 107 3.81 -19.19 20.96
C ASN A 107 2.99 -19.56 19.71
N LYS A 108 3.02 -20.82 19.30
CA LYS A 108 2.24 -21.33 18.17
C LYS A 108 0.73 -21.08 18.30
N ALA A 109 0.19 -21.01 19.51
CA ALA A 109 -1.23 -20.73 19.72
C ALA A 109 -1.64 -19.32 19.24
N ASP A 110 -0.68 -18.43 19.05
CA ASP A 110 -0.88 -17.04 18.57
C ASP A 110 -0.74 -16.92 17.03
N ASP A 111 -0.75 -18.03 16.29
CA ASP A 111 -0.57 -18.06 14.82
C ASP A 111 -1.74 -17.48 14.03
N CYS A 112 -2.84 -17.14 14.72
CA CYS A 112 -4.09 -16.62 14.15
C CYS A 112 -4.71 -17.52 13.05
N MET A 113 -4.22 -18.73 12.85
CA MET A 113 -4.68 -19.76 11.89
C MET A 113 -4.87 -19.27 10.44
N MET A 114 -4.15 -18.20 10.05
CA MET A 114 -4.33 -17.59 8.72
C MET A 114 -3.35 -18.10 7.66
N VAL A 115 -2.17 -18.58 8.09
CA VAL A 115 -1.06 -19.00 7.23
C VAL A 115 -0.21 -20.04 7.99
N ASN A 116 0.87 -20.53 7.35
CA ASN A 116 1.78 -21.46 8.02
C ASN A 116 2.46 -20.82 9.23
N TRP A 117 2.78 -21.63 10.23
CA TRP A 117 3.56 -21.20 11.38
C TRP A 117 4.97 -21.78 11.35
N MET A 118 5.95 -21.00 11.81
CA MET A 118 7.32 -21.46 12.08
C MET A 118 7.87 -20.66 13.28
N ASP A 119 8.79 -21.27 14.04
CA ASP A 119 9.51 -20.55 15.09
C ASP A 119 10.24 -19.33 14.52
N PRO A 120 10.16 -18.14 15.16
CA PRO A 120 10.76 -16.93 14.64
C PRO A 120 12.28 -17.00 14.47
N ASN A 121 13.01 -17.70 15.36
CA ASN A 121 14.45 -17.82 15.26
C ASN A 121 14.85 -18.76 14.11
N GLU A 122 14.13 -19.86 13.94
CA GLU A 122 14.35 -20.79 12.81
C GLU A 122 14.09 -20.07 11.48
N MET A 123 13.01 -19.30 11.39
CA MET A 123 12.69 -18.54 10.18
C MET A 123 13.73 -17.46 9.89
N LYS A 124 14.15 -16.69 10.90
CA LYS A 124 15.21 -15.68 10.74
C LYS A 124 16.53 -16.31 10.28
N ALA A 125 16.93 -17.43 10.89
CA ALA A 125 18.14 -18.15 10.48
C ALA A 125 18.07 -18.63 9.03
N LYS A 126 16.89 -19.00 8.54
CA LYS A 126 16.65 -19.41 7.15
C LYS A 126 16.68 -18.25 6.18
N LEU A 127 16.12 -17.08 6.56
CA LEU A 127 15.97 -15.94 5.66
C LEU A 127 17.21 -15.05 5.59
N LEU A 128 17.92 -14.84 6.69
CA LEU A 128 19.07 -13.95 6.73
C LEU A 128 20.12 -14.22 5.62
N PRO A 129 20.49 -15.48 5.30
CA PRO A 129 21.38 -15.75 4.18
C PRO A 129 20.84 -15.30 2.82
N LEU A 130 19.51 -15.32 2.62
CA LEU A 130 18.87 -14.89 1.38
C LEU A 130 18.89 -13.37 1.22
N TYR A 131 18.85 -12.63 2.33
CA TYR A 131 18.90 -11.16 2.31
C TYR A 131 20.32 -10.62 2.21
N LYS A 132 21.34 -11.41 2.55
CA LYS A 132 22.72 -10.96 2.52
C LYS A 132 23.15 -10.54 1.12
N ASN A 133 23.51 -9.27 0.95
CA ASN A 133 23.96 -8.65 -0.30
C ASN A 133 22.90 -8.69 -1.44
N VAL A 134 21.63 -8.91 -1.13
CA VAL A 134 20.58 -9.11 -2.14
C VAL A 134 20.32 -7.88 -3.01
N MET A 135 20.69 -6.68 -2.52
CA MET A 135 20.54 -5.42 -3.26
C MET A 135 21.86 -4.90 -3.85
N ALA A 136 22.94 -5.71 -3.89
CA ALA A 136 24.16 -5.34 -4.59
C ALA A 136 23.87 -5.06 -6.07
N GLY A 137 24.34 -3.93 -6.60
CA GLY A 137 24.02 -3.46 -7.96
C GLY A 137 22.64 -2.82 -8.11
N ARG A 138 21.89 -2.64 -7.01
CA ARG A 138 20.52 -2.13 -7.01
C ARG A 138 20.36 -0.87 -6.15
N THR A 139 19.25 -0.16 -6.35
CA THR A 139 18.84 0.95 -5.49
C THR A 139 17.85 0.44 -4.45
N MET A 140 18.09 0.74 -3.17
CA MET A 140 17.14 0.56 -2.09
C MET A 140 16.29 1.82 -1.92
N TYR A 141 14.98 1.67 -1.98
CA TYR A 141 14.02 2.73 -1.68
C TYR A 141 13.52 2.55 -0.26
N VAL A 142 13.55 3.63 0.53
CA VAL A 142 13.00 3.66 1.90
C VAL A 142 11.67 4.41 1.85
N ILE A 143 10.58 3.74 2.16
CA ILE A 143 9.20 4.22 2.02
C ILE A 143 8.58 4.37 3.41
N PRO A 144 8.63 5.54 4.04
CA PRO A 144 7.81 5.80 5.21
C PRO A 144 6.35 5.92 4.77
N TYR A 145 5.43 5.24 5.45
CA TYR A 145 4.01 5.30 5.10
C TYR A 145 3.12 5.25 6.34
N CYS A 146 1.92 5.80 6.21
CA CYS A 146 0.91 5.78 7.25
C CYS A 146 -0.35 5.07 6.74
N MET A 147 -0.79 4.08 7.50
CA MET A 147 -2.07 3.41 7.33
C MET A 147 -3.11 4.19 8.11
N GLY A 148 -4.18 4.62 7.44
CA GLY A 148 -5.19 5.50 8.02
C GLY A 148 -4.91 6.99 7.81
N PRO A 149 -5.80 7.89 8.27
CA PRO A 149 -5.66 9.34 8.12
C PRO A 149 -4.53 9.87 8.99
N ILE A 150 -3.68 10.76 8.43
CA ILE A 150 -2.68 11.48 9.22
C ILE A 150 -3.38 12.27 10.34
N GLY A 151 -2.83 12.24 11.54
CA GLY A 151 -3.39 12.90 12.74
C GLY A 151 -4.45 12.09 13.48
N SER A 152 -4.87 10.94 12.96
CA SER A 152 -5.78 10.05 13.68
C SER A 152 -5.03 9.24 14.76
N PRO A 153 -5.59 9.08 15.96
CA PRO A 153 -5.01 8.24 17.01
C PRO A 153 -5.02 6.73 16.65
N PHE A 154 -5.81 6.35 15.65
CA PHE A 154 -5.90 4.98 15.16
C PHE A 154 -4.96 4.71 13.98
N SER A 155 -4.25 5.71 13.49
CA SER A 155 -3.30 5.53 12.41
C SER A 155 -2.10 4.71 12.88
N LYS A 156 -1.63 3.84 12.01
CA LYS A 156 -0.42 3.04 12.23
C LYS A 156 0.63 3.39 11.18
N VAL A 157 1.87 3.49 11.61
CA VAL A 157 3.00 3.85 10.72
C VAL A 157 3.81 2.62 10.38
N GLY A 158 4.33 2.59 9.17
CA GLY A 158 5.33 1.62 8.75
C GLY A 158 6.44 2.30 7.95
N VAL A 159 7.58 1.64 7.88
CA VAL A 159 8.67 1.98 6.97
C VAL A 159 8.99 0.72 6.18
N GLU A 160 8.93 0.80 4.85
CA GLU A 160 9.24 -0.31 3.97
C GLU A 160 10.52 -0.03 3.19
N VAL A 161 11.43 -1.00 3.13
CA VAL A 161 12.58 -0.97 2.23
C VAL A 161 12.33 -1.93 1.06
N THR A 162 12.72 -1.53 -0.15
CA THR A 162 12.49 -2.30 -1.38
C THR A 162 13.47 -1.92 -2.47
N ASP A 163 13.71 -2.84 -3.41
CA ASP A 163 14.46 -2.60 -4.65
C ASP A 163 13.55 -2.36 -5.88
N SER A 164 12.24 -2.16 -5.67
CA SER A 164 11.25 -2.02 -6.75
C SER A 164 10.58 -0.64 -6.76
N ILE A 165 10.66 0.06 -7.89
CA ILE A 165 9.94 1.33 -8.12
C ILE A 165 8.43 1.09 -8.15
N TYR A 166 7.97 -0.05 -8.69
CA TYR A 166 6.57 -0.46 -8.65
C TYR A 166 5.99 -0.41 -7.24
N VAL A 167 6.75 -0.90 -6.25
CA VAL A 167 6.32 -0.88 -4.85
C VAL A 167 6.17 0.56 -4.35
N VAL A 168 7.15 1.43 -4.62
CA VAL A 168 7.09 2.86 -4.23
C VAL A 168 5.82 3.52 -4.76
N LEU A 169 5.58 3.40 -6.06
CA LEU A 169 4.44 4.06 -6.72
C LEU A 169 3.09 3.53 -6.26
N ASN A 170 3.00 2.24 -5.94
CA ASN A 170 1.78 1.65 -5.44
C ASN A 170 1.54 1.92 -3.96
N MET A 171 2.58 1.98 -3.14
CA MET A 171 2.44 2.40 -1.75
C MET A 171 1.94 3.84 -1.64
N ASP A 172 2.34 4.74 -2.56
CA ASP A 172 1.78 6.11 -2.63
C ASP A 172 0.28 6.10 -2.95
N ILE A 173 -0.17 5.24 -3.88
CA ILE A 173 -1.59 5.10 -4.22
C ILE A 173 -2.41 4.58 -3.02
N MET A 174 -1.85 3.64 -2.26
CA MET A 174 -2.57 2.89 -1.23
C MET A 174 -2.52 3.52 0.15
N THR A 175 -1.46 4.28 0.45
CA THR A 175 -1.15 4.77 1.80
C THR A 175 -0.88 6.28 1.77
N ARG A 176 -0.35 6.84 2.84
CA ARG A 176 0.12 8.23 2.92
C ARG A 176 1.63 8.18 3.09
N VAL A 177 2.33 8.28 1.95
CA VAL A 177 3.77 8.09 1.89
C VAL A 177 4.53 9.39 2.23
N GLY A 178 5.74 9.22 2.74
CA GLY A 178 6.75 10.26 2.85
C GLY A 178 6.80 10.96 4.21
N VAL A 179 7.27 12.20 4.20
CA VAL A 179 7.55 13.00 5.41
C VAL A 179 6.34 13.10 6.34
N LYS A 180 5.12 13.08 5.81
CA LYS A 180 3.90 13.14 6.63
C LYS A 180 3.78 11.93 7.55
N ALA A 181 4.18 10.75 7.09
CA ALA A 181 4.18 9.54 7.91
C ALA A 181 5.25 9.61 9.01
N LEU A 182 6.45 10.10 8.69
CA LEU A 182 7.51 10.29 9.67
C LEU A 182 7.12 11.31 10.75
N ARG A 183 6.45 12.40 10.38
CA ARG A 183 5.93 13.37 11.36
C ARG A 183 4.84 12.77 12.26
N GLN A 184 4.00 11.87 11.72
CA GLN A 184 3.01 11.14 12.51
C GLN A 184 3.66 10.22 13.52
N LEU A 185 4.78 9.58 13.15
CA LEU A 185 5.55 8.70 14.02
C LEU A 185 6.26 9.49 15.14
N GLY A 186 6.80 10.68 14.82
CA GLY A 186 7.65 11.44 15.73
C GLY A 186 8.88 10.62 16.12
N ASP A 187 9.22 10.60 17.42
CA ASP A 187 10.35 9.83 17.97
C ASP A 187 9.96 8.42 18.46
N SER A 188 8.74 7.96 18.14
CA SER A 188 8.26 6.65 18.55
C SER A 188 9.00 5.51 17.85
N ASN A 189 9.19 4.39 18.55
CA ASN A 189 9.66 3.12 18.00
C ASN A 189 8.50 2.22 17.52
N ASP A 190 7.25 2.67 17.68
CA ASP A 190 6.08 1.91 17.26
C ASP A 190 5.79 2.09 15.77
N PHE A 191 6.55 1.40 14.94
CA PHE A 191 6.33 1.32 13.51
C PHE A 191 6.58 -0.10 12.99
N VAL A 192 5.89 -0.48 11.93
CA VAL A 192 6.09 -1.76 11.26
C VAL A 192 7.27 -1.68 10.29
N ARG A 193 8.20 -2.59 10.46
CA ARG A 193 9.43 -2.74 9.68
C ARG A 193 9.16 -3.65 8.49
N GLY A 194 9.01 -3.08 7.31
CA GLY A 194 8.78 -3.80 6.06
C GLY A 194 10.08 -4.04 5.32
N GLN A 195 10.53 -5.27 5.25
CA GLN A 195 11.75 -5.67 4.53
C GLN A 195 11.36 -6.44 3.27
N HIS A 196 11.46 -5.78 2.12
CA HIS A 196 11.18 -6.39 0.82
C HIS A 196 12.40 -6.35 -0.08
N ALA A 197 12.70 -7.46 -0.75
CA ALA A 197 13.63 -7.54 -1.86
C ALA A 197 12.99 -8.36 -2.99
N ARG A 198 12.79 -7.73 -4.16
CA ARG A 198 12.37 -8.42 -5.37
C ARG A 198 13.39 -9.48 -5.79
N ALA A 199 14.67 -9.17 -5.62
CA ALA A 199 15.78 -10.04 -5.95
C ALA A 199 15.65 -10.60 -7.40
N ASP A 200 15.90 -11.90 -7.59
CA ASP A 200 15.84 -12.55 -8.89
C ASP A 200 14.51 -13.29 -9.14
N ILE A 201 13.52 -13.11 -8.25
CA ILE A 201 12.21 -13.77 -8.31
C ILE A 201 12.34 -15.31 -8.35
N ASP A 202 13.19 -15.83 -7.48
CA ASP A 202 13.39 -17.27 -7.35
C ASP A 202 12.22 -17.90 -6.57
N PRO A 203 11.40 -18.77 -7.19
CA PRO A 203 10.24 -19.38 -6.53
C PRO A 203 10.63 -20.33 -5.39
N GLU A 204 11.80 -20.96 -5.45
CA GLU A 204 12.26 -21.89 -4.41
C GLU A 204 12.67 -21.17 -3.12
N ASN A 205 13.17 -19.94 -3.25
CA ASN A 205 13.60 -19.08 -2.17
C ASN A 205 12.65 -17.90 -1.93
N ARG A 206 11.39 -18.03 -2.36
CA ARG A 206 10.33 -17.03 -2.11
C ARG A 206 9.72 -17.24 -0.75
N TYR A 207 9.63 -16.16 0.04
CA TYR A 207 9.01 -16.17 1.36
C TYR A 207 8.28 -14.85 1.62
N ILE A 208 7.11 -14.94 2.27
CA ILE A 208 6.35 -13.81 2.81
C ILE A 208 6.10 -14.10 4.28
N VAL A 209 6.79 -13.44 5.17
CA VAL A 209 6.84 -13.79 6.60
C VAL A 209 6.45 -12.58 7.46
N GLN A 210 5.60 -12.82 8.44
CA GLN A 210 5.21 -11.85 9.44
C GLN A 210 5.80 -12.25 10.79
N PHE A 211 6.46 -11.31 11.46
CA PHE A 211 6.95 -11.40 12.83
C PHE A 211 6.16 -10.38 13.68
N PRO A 212 4.95 -10.73 14.16
CA PRO A 212 4.07 -9.76 14.80
C PRO A 212 4.64 -9.18 16.09
N GLU A 213 5.39 -9.97 16.86
CA GLU A 213 6.01 -9.56 18.12
C GLU A 213 7.12 -8.52 17.90
N ASP A 214 7.78 -8.56 16.72
CA ASP A 214 8.81 -7.61 16.33
C ASP A 214 8.26 -6.44 15.51
N ASN A 215 6.97 -6.41 15.22
CA ASN A 215 6.38 -5.49 14.24
C ASN A 215 7.13 -5.51 12.91
N ALA A 216 7.47 -6.71 12.40
CA ALA A 216 8.28 -6.86 11.20
C ALA A 216 7.62 -7.76 10.14
N ILE A 217 7.86 -7.43 8.87
CA ILE A 217 7.39 -8.17 7.71
C ILE A 217 8.57 -8.36 6.77
N TRP A 218 8.87 -9.60 6.40
CA TRP A 218 9.95 -9.95 5.47
C TRP A 218 9.38 -10.61 4.24
N SER A 219 9.63 -10.03 3.06
CA SER A 219 9.19 -10.55 1.76
C SER A 219 10.35 -10.57 0.79
N ILE A 220 10.63 -11.72 0.21
CA ILE A 220 11.76 -11.90 -0.70
C ILE A 220 11.37 -12.74 -1.92
N ASN A 221 12.02 -12.47 -3.05
CA ASN A 221 11.85 -13.17 -4.33
C ASN A 221 10.42 -13.11 -4.90
N SER A 222 9.69 -12.02 -4.65
CA SER A 222 8.40 -11.72 -5.27
C SER A 222 8.38 -10.28 -5.78
N GLY A 223 7.74 -10.05 -6.92
CA GLY A 223 7.34 -8.72 -7.43
C GLY A 223 5.82 -8.56 -7.43
N TYR A 224 5.07 -9.58 -7.03
CA TYR A 224 3.62 -9.55 -7.07
C TYR A 224 3.02 -8.65 -5.97
N GLY A 225 2.15 -7.72 -6.36
CA GLY A 225 1.60 -6.68 -5.49
C GLY A 225 1.01 -7.15 -4.16
N GLY A 226 0.35 -8.32 -4.12
CA GLY A 226 -0.19 -8.87 -2.87
C GLY A 226 0.87 -9.32 -1.86
N ASN A 227 2.10 -9.56 -2.33
CA ASN A 227 3.22 -10.06 -1.55
C ASN A 227 4.24 -8.97 -1.21
N VAL A 228 4.28 -7.88 -1.99
CA VAL A 228 5.31 -6.84 -1.89
C VAL A 228 4.81 -5.50 -1.41
N LEU A 229 3.50 -5.22 -1.55
CA LEU A 229 2.85 -4.04 -0.97
C LEU A 229 2.53 -4.35 0.49
N LEU A 230 3.54 -4.25 1.35
CA LEU A 230 3.51 -4.81 2.71
C LEU A 230 2.48 -4.13 3.62
N GLY A 231 2.08 -2.90 3.32
CA GLY A 231 0.99 -2.22 4.01
C GLY A 231 -0.39 -2.88 3.82
N LYS A 232 -0.59 -3.63 2.74
CA LYS A 232 -1.90 -4.16 2.36
C LYS A 232 -2.32 -5.37 3.19
N LYS A 233 -1.82 -6.58 2.85
CA LYS A 233 -2.21 -7.83 3.50
C LYS A 233 -1.35 -8.15 4.71
N CYS A 234 -0.06 -7.89 4.59
CA CYS A 234 0.88 -8.23 5.64
C CYS A 234 0.66 -7.37 6.88
N PHE A 235 0.58 -6.07 6.73
CA PHE A 235 0.33 -5.16 7.85
C PHE A 235 -1.16 -5.05 8.18
N ALA A 236 -1.99 -4.53 7.26
CA ALA A 236 -3.38 -4.17 7.56
C ALA A 236 -4.29 -5.38 7.88
N LEU A 237 -3.85 -6.60 7.61
CA LEU A 237 -4.61 -7.80 7.96
C LEU A 237 -3.84 -8.70 8.94
N ARG A 238 -2.66 -9.22 8.57
CA ARG A 238 -1.99 -10.27 9.36
C ARG A 238 -1.36 -9.73 10.65
N ILE A 239 -0.50 -8.70 10.57
CA ILE A 239 0.04 -8.03 11.76
C ILE A 239 -1.11 -7.42 12.56
N ALA A 240 -2.05 -6.73 11.89
CA ALA A 240 -3.18 -6.10 12.54
C ALA A 240 -4.11 -7.10 13.26
N SER A 241 -4.30 -8.31 12.73
CA SER A 241 -5.09 -9.35 13.43
C SER A 241 -4.42 -9.79 14.72
N TYR A 242 -3.10 -9.96 14.70
CA TYR A 242 -2.36 -10.27 15.94
C TYR A 242 -2.44 -9.13 16.94
N GLN A 243 -2.18 -7.89 16.51
CA GLN A 243 -2.28 -6.71 17.37
C GLN A 243 -3.70 -6.58 17.94
N GLY A 244 -4.72 -6.70 17.07
CA GLY A 244 -6.12 -6.63 17.47
C GLY A 244 -6.51 -7.69 18.48
N TYR A 245 -6.03 -8.93 18.32
CA TYR A 245 -6.22 -9.99 19.31
C TYR A 245 -5.62 -9.62 20.67
N LYS A 246 -4.42 -9.05 20.71
CA LYS A 246 -3.77 -8.64 21.96
C LYS A 246 -4.38 -7.37 22.59
N GLU A 247 -4.86 -6.45 21.77
CA GLU A 247 -5.36 -5.13 22.20
C GLU A 247 -6.89 -5.04 22.30
N GLY A 248 -7.62 -6.09 21.91
CA GLY A 248 -9.09 -6.16 22.04
C GLY A 248 -9.86 -5.48 20.91
N TRP A 249 -9.29 -5.40 19.69
CA TRP A 249 -9.98 -4.92 18.48
C TRP A 249 -9.83 -5.94 17.34
N MET A 250 -10.54 -5.72 16.23
CA MET A 250 -10.59 -6.67 15.13
C MET A 250 -10.04 -6.04 13.85
N ALA A 251 -9.15 -6.75 13.17
CA ALA A 251 -8.70 -6.43 11.82
C ALA A 251 -9.43 -7.30 10.80
N GLU A 252 -10.08 -6.68 9.82
CA GLU A 252 -10.83 -7.39 8.80
C GLU A 252 -10.81 -6.63 7.47
N HIS A 253 -10.90 -7.38 6.37
CA HIS A 253 -11.00 -6.83 5.03
C HIS A 253 -12.46 -6.52 4.68
N MET A 254 -12.93 -5.33 5.02
CA MET A 254 -14.32 -4.95 4.89
C MET A 254 -14.55 -3.73 4.01
N LEU A 255 -15.76 -3.59 3.54
CA LEU A 255 -16.34 -2.39 2.98
C LEU A 255 -16.77 -1.48 4.13
N ILE A 256 -16.64 -0.17 3.97
CA ILE A 256 -17.32 0.85 4.77
C ILE A 256 -18.25 1.60 3.84
N LEU A 257 -19.54 1.63 4.20
CA LEU A 257 -20.59 2.27 3.44
C LEU A 257 -21.26 3.35 4.31
N GLY A 258 -21.32 4.58 3.81
CA GLY A 258 -22.15 5.64 4.40
C GLY A 258 -23.51 5.69 3.69
N ILE A 259 -24.60 5.66 4.44
CA ILE A 259 -25.95 5.85 3.95
C ILE A 259 -26.47 7.16 4.53
N GLU A 260 -26.82 8.11 3.66
CA GLU A 260 -27.39 9.40 4.03
C GLU A 260 -28.93 9.34 3.94
N ASP A 261 -29.62 9.72 5.01
CA ASP A 261 -31.07 9.85 5.02
C ASP A 261 -31.53 11.18 4.37
N PRO A 262 -32.83 11.36 4.10
CA PRO A 262 -33.35 12.61 3.53
C PRO A 262 -33.13 13.84 4.40
N GLN A 263 -32.84 13.68 5.68
CA GLN A 263 -32.57 14.73 6.64
C GLN A 263 -31.07 15.08 6.71
N GLY A 264 -30.22 14.35 5.99
CA GLY A 264 -28.78 14.56 5.93
C GLY A 264 -27.99 13.87 7.04
N ASN A 265 -28.59 12.95 7.81
CA ASN A 265 -27.87 12.13 8.76
C ASN A 265 -27.19 10.98 8.01
N VAL A 266 -25.97 10.63 8.41
CA VAL A 266 -25.19 9.58 7.77
C VAL A 266 -24.94 8.43 8.75
N ASP A 267 -25.43 7.26 8.41
CA ASP A 267 -25.13 5.99 9.09
C ASP A 267 -24.02 5.24 8.39
N TYR A 268 -22.98 4.84 9.14
CA TYR A 268 -21.87 4.06 8.61
C TYR A 268 -22.05 2.57 8.91
N ILE A 269 -22.01 1.77 7.86
CA ILE A 269 -22.12 0.31 7.93
C ILE A 269 -20.80 -0.29 7.48
N THR A 270 -20.27 -1.23 8.25
CA THR A 270 -19.13 -2.05 7.87
C THR A 270 -19.58 -3.46 7.54
N ALA A 271 -19.01 -4.06 6.48
CA ALA A 271 -19.35 -5.41 6.08
C ALA A 271 -18.15 -6.15 5.51
N ALA A 272 -17.83 -7.30 6.11
CA ALA A 272 -16.75 -8.17 5.68
C ALA A 272 -17.28 -9.26 4.74
N PHE A 273 -16.63 -9.43 3.60
CA PHE A 273 -16.98 -10.41 2.59
C PHE A 273 -15.73 -11.04 1.98
N PRO A 274 -15.82 -12.28 1.46
CA PRO A 274 -14.72 -12.91 0.73
C PRO A 274 -14.23 -12.08 -0.47
N SER A 275 -13.01 -12.36 -0.91
CA SER A 275 -12.47 -11.76 -2.15
C SER A 275 -13.33 -12.14 -3.35
N ALA A 276 -13.47 -11.22 -4.32
CA ALA A 276 -14.26 -11.39 -5.55
C ALA A 276 -15.77 -11.63 -5.33
N CYS A 277 -16.32 -11.30 -4.15
CA CYS A 277 -17.75 -11.41 -3.86
C CYS A 277 -18.62 -10.26 -4.41
N GLY A 278 -17.97 -9.23 -5.00
CA GLY A 278 -18.68 -8.02 -5.46
C GLY A 278 -18.93 -6.98 -4.37
N LYS A 279 -18.23 -7.02 -3.24
CA LYS A 279 -18.45 -6.09 -2.13
C LYS A 279 -18.27 -4.60 -2.49
N ASN A 280 -17.59 -4.29 -3.57
CA ASN A 280 -17.47 -2.91 -4.09
C ASN A 280 -18.63 -2.52 -5.02
N GLN A 281 -19.51 -3.47 -5.38
CA GLN A 281 -20.65 -3.21 -6.24
C GLN A 281 -21.77 -2.34 -5.61
N PRO A 282 -22.02 -2.39 -4.27
CA PRO A 282 -23.04 -1.53 -3.66
C PRO A 282 -22.84 -0.04 -3.90
N GLY A 283 -21.57 0.42 -4.07
CA GLY A 283 -21.26 1.80 -4.43
C GLY A 283 -21.78 2.22 -5.82
N HIS A 284 -22.18 1.28 -6.65
CA HIS A 284 -22.75 1.47 -8.00
C HIS A 284 -24.20 0.98 -8.11
N ALA A 285 -24.76 0.42 -7.04
CA ALA A 285 -26.12 -0.08 -7.04
C ALA A 285 -27.10 1.10 -7.00
N HIS A 286 -27.98 1.18 -7.97
CA HIS A 286 -29.20 1.98 -7.83
C HIS A 286 -30.07 1.32 -6.76
N PRO A 287 -30.51 2.06 -5.72
CA PRO A 287 -31.40 1.49 -4.73
C PRO A 287 -32.65 0.97 -5.40
N ALA A 288 -33.18 -0.14 -4.88
CA ALA A 288 -34.44 -0.67 -5.35
C ALA A 288 -35.55 0.40 -5.24
N ARG A 289 -36.55 0.37 -6.13
CA ARG A 289 -37.64 1.33 -6.10
C ARG A 289 -38.30 1.50 -4.73
N SER A 290 -38.38 0.41 -3.97
CA SER A 290 -38.93 0.41 -2.59
C SER A 290 -38.06 1.25 -1.62
N VAL A 291 -36.75 1.28 -1.79
CA VAL A 291 -35.83 2.08 -0.98
C VAL A 291 -35.97 3.57 -1.36
N CYS A 292 -36.08 3.85 -2.65
CA CYS A 292 -36.37 5.22 -3.13
C CYS A 292 -37.73 5.74 -2.67
N GLN A 293 -38.75 4.88 -2.58
CA GLN A 293 -40.07 5.24 -2.07
C GLN A 293 -40.08 5.52 -0.58
N ALA A 294 -39.19 4.93 0.18
CA ALA A 294 -38.96 5.25 1.60
C ALA A 294 -38.16 6.55 1.84
N GLY A 295 -37.79 7.26 0.77
CA GLY A 295 -37.03 8.50 0.85
C GLY A 295 -35.54 8.33 1.10
N LEU A 296 -35.06 7.10 1.18
CA LEU A 296 -33.65 6.79 1.29
C LEU A 296 -32.98 7.04 -0.07
N GLN A 297 -31.99 7.87 -0.11
CA GLN A 297 -31.29 8.23 -1.35
C GLN A 297 -29.84 7.76 -1.26
N GLY A 298 -29.41 6.93 -2.22
CA GLY A 298 -27.98 6.70 -2.48
C GLY A 298 -27.47 7.77 -3.46
N VAL A 299 -26.24 8.22 -3.38
CA VAL A 299 -25.71 9.33 -4.20
C VAL A 299 -24.83 8.79 -5.30
N ASP A 300 -25.31 8.84 -6.53
CA ASP A 300 -24.49 8.74 -7.74
C ASP A 300 -24.21 10.16 -8.27
N GLY A 301 -23.02 10.38 -8.80
CA GLY A 301 -22.41 11.67 -9.15
C GLY A 301 -23.17 12.60 -10.11
N GLY A 302 -24.47 12.50 -10.15
CA GLY A 302 -25.31 13.40 -10.94
C GLY A 302 -26.55 13.87 -10.23
N ARG A 303 -27.17 13.13 -9.35
CA ARG A 303 -28.36 13.51 -8.58
C ARG A 303 -28.51 12.68 -7.31
N ARG A 304 -27.91 13.15 -6.23
CA ARG A 304 -28.26 12.92 -4.81
C ARG A 304 -28.34 11.47 -4.35
N TYR A 305 -27.24 10.77 -4.46
CA TYR A 305 -26.93 9.63 -3.61
C TYR A 305 -25.48 9.77 -3.16
N ARG A 306 -25.26 10.12 -1.91
CA ARG A 306 -23.91 10.17 -1.35
C ARG A 306 -23.61 8.84 -0.70
N LEU A 307 -23.22 7.86 -1.50
CA LEU A 307 -22.39 6.77 -1.04
C LEU A 307 -20.96 7.31 -0.95
N ASP A 308 -20.74 8.24 -0.01
CA ASP A 308 -19.39 8.61 0.36
C ASP A 308 -18.82 7.40 1.08
N ALA A 309 -18.07 6.62 0.35
CA ALA A 309 -17.11 5.74 0.95
C ALA A 309 -16.12 6.62 1.72
N HIS A 310 -16.48 7.04 2.92
CA HIS A 310 -15.65 7.82 3.84
C HIS A 310 -14.49 6.98 4.41
N TRP A 311 -14.08 5.92 3.68
CA TRP A 311 -12.91 5.12 4.02
C TRP A 311 -11.63 5.94 4.19
N ARG A 312 -11.60 7.19 3.73
CA ARG A 312 -10.51 8.13 3.97
C ARG A 312 -10.41 8.62 5.41
N ARG A 313 -11.41 8.39 6.26
CA ARG A 313 -11.45 8.89 7.64
C ARG A 313 -11.28 7.81 8.72
N TRP A 314 -11.29 6.53 8.35
CA TRP A 314 -11.17 5.44 9.33
C TRP A 314 -9.75 4.90 9.43
N PRO A 315 -9.38 4.34 10.60
CA PRO A 315 -8.07 3.74 10.78
C PRO A 315 -7.79 2.62 9.79
N SER A 316 -6.53 2.32 9.62
CA SER A 316 -5.92 1.44 8.63
C SER A 316 -6.45 0.01 8.52
N VAL A 317 -7.27 -0.42 9.46
CA VAL A 317 -7.82 -1.78 9.54
C VAL A 317 -8.74 -2.12 8.37
N CYS A 318 -9.31 -1.12 7.70
CA CYS A 318 -10.32 -1.30 6.64
C CYS A 318 -9.84 -0.87 5.25
N HIS A 319 -8.55 -0.85 4.98
CA HIS A 319 -8.05 -0.29 3.72
C HIS A 319 -8.16 -1.27 2.56
N GLN A 320 -8.96 -0.93 1.54
CA GLN A 320 -8.95 -1.62 0.24
C GLN A 320 -8.28 -0.78 -0.83
N PRO A 321 -7.20 -1.26 -1.44
CA PRO A 321 -6.75 -0.74 -2.72
C PRO A 321 -7.65 -1.32 -3.81
N GLY A 322 -8.29 -0.52 -4.58
CA GLY A 322 -9.13 -0.98 -5.70
C GLY A 322 -10.34 -0.12 -5.99
N GLU A 323 -10.77 0.73 -5.05
CA GLU A 323 -11.94 1.58 -5.25
C GLU A 323 -11.73 2.70 -6.29
N ARG A 324 -10.49 3.08 -6.58
CA ARG A 324 -10.23 4.07 -7.63
C ARG A 324 -10.51 3.58 -9.05
N LEU A 325 -10.55 2.27 -9.26
CA LEU A 325 -10.90 1.66 -10.54
C LEU A 325 -12.39 1.86 -10.92
N LEU A 326 -13.24 2.12 -9.94
CA LEU A 326 -14.69 2.10 -10.15
C LEU A 326 -15.33 3.49 -10.30
N ARG A 327 -14.58 4.58 -10.18
CA ARG A 327 -15.13 5.95 -10.22
C ARG A 327 -15.37 6.52 -11.63
N ARG A 328 -14.91 5.90 -12.67
CA ARG A 328 -15.18 6.39 -14.04
C ARG A 328 -16.13 5.46 -14.80
N GLY A 329 -17.39 5.90 -14.86
CA GLY A 329 -18.30 5.65 -15.97
C GLY A 329 -18.81 4.23 -16.13
N SER A 330 -20.03 4.02 -15.67
CA SER A 330 -20.82 2.81 -15.83
C SER A 330 -21.05 2.34 -17.28
N ARG A 331 -20.65 3.09 -18.29
CA ARG A 331 -20.79 2.69 -19.69
C ARG A 331 -19.59 1.93 -20.26
N HIS A 332 -18.36 2.25 -19.84
CA HIS A 332 -17.15 1.61 -20.39
C HIS A 332 -16.79 0.28 -19.68
N GLN A 333 -17.24 0.06 -18.46
CA GLN A 333 -16.91 -1.16 -17.72
C GLN A 333 -17.56 -2.44 -18.25
N ARG A 334 -18.64 -2.34 -19.02
CA ARG A 334 -19.24 -3.53 -19.67
C ARG A 334 -18.41 -4.05 -20.84
N GLU A 335 -17.59 -3.21 -21.45
CA GLU A 335 -16.76 -3.59 -22.58
C GLU A 335 -15.32 -3.99 -22.17
N ILE A 336 -14.88 -3.60 -20.96
CA ILE A 336 -13.51 -3.82 -20.46
C ILE A 336 -13.43 -5.02 -19.49
N GLN A 337 -14.51 -5.77 -19.26
CA GLN A 337 -14.31 -7.11 -18.71
C GLN A 337 -13.78 -8.00 -19.84
N PRO A 338 -12.47 -8.28 -19.94
CA PRO A 338 -12.05 -9.36 -20.79
C PRO A 338 -12.79 -10.59 -20.28
N GLN A 339 -13.51 -11.27 -21.17
CA GLN A 339 -13.95 -12.63 -20.92
C GLN A 339 -12.74 -13.34 -20.31
N ARG A 340 -12.89 -13.84 -19.08
CA ARG A 340 -11.80 -14.53 -18.38
C ARG A 340 -11.17 -15.51 -19.33
N PRO A 341 -9.89 -15.38 -19.68
CA PRO A 341 -9.18 -16.53 -20.23
C PRO A 341 -9.24 -17.61 -19.14
N ALA A 342 -9.52 -18.82 -19.53
CA ALA A 342 -9.65 -19.96 -18.61
C ALA A 342 -8.32 -20.40 -17.99
N HIS A 343 -7.28 -19.56 -17.96
CA HIS A 343 -5.97 -19.84 -17.41
C HIS A 343 -5.52 -18.72 -16.46
N HIS A 344 -5.47 -19.07 -15.19
CA HIS A 344 -5.21 -18.25 -14.02
C HIS A 344 -3.74 -17.93 -13.77
N ASP A 345 -2.84 -18.05 -14.73
CA ASP A 345 -1.40 -18.15 -14.47
C ASP A 345 -0.57 -16.90 -14.81
N GLU A 346 -1.20 -15.79 -15.16
CA GLU A 346 -0.47 -14.56 -15.45
C GLU A 346 -0.79 -13.46 -14.44
N GLY A 347 0.24 -13.03 -13.70
CA GLY A 347 0.13 -11.97 -12.70
C GLY A 347 0.05 -10.58 -13.32
N TYR A 348 -1.12 -10.20 -13.82
CA TYR A 348 -1.37 -8.85 -14.34
C TYR A 348 -1.90 -7.93 -13.23
N HIS A 349 -1.30 -6.77 -13.10
CA HIS A 349 -1.77 -5.69 -12.25
C HIS A 349 -2.06 -4.44 -13.06
N PHE A 350 -3.32 -4.03 -13.05
CA PHE A 350 -3.73 -2.74 -13.63
C PHE A 350 -3.68 -1.68 -12.54
N HIS A 351 -3.02 -0.58 -12.82
CA HIS A 351 -2.97 0.56 -11.93
C HIS A 351 -3.51 1.79 -12.67
N GLN A 352 -4.59 2.33 -12.13
CA GLN A 352 -5.19 3.55 -12.63
C GLN A 352 -4.89 4.71 -11.69
N ARG A 353 -4.38 5.80 -12.23
CA ARG A 353 -4.32 7.08 -11.55
C ARG A 353 -5.63 7.83 -11.80
N CYS A 354 -6.31 8.22 -10.73
CA CYS A 354 -7.34 9.24 -10.82
C CYS A 354 -6.67 10.60 -10.59
N ALA A 355 -6.88 11.51 -11.51
CA ALA A 355 -6.52 12.92 -11.35
C ALA A 355 -7.40 13.59 -10.28
#